data_a541a060d6e57cb09d3a61cef3ebfb87
#
_entry.id   a541a060d6e57cb09d3a61cef3ebfb87
#
_cell.length_a   1.000
_cell.length_b   1.000
_cell.length_c   1.000
_cell.angle_alpha   90.00
_cell.angle_beta   90.00
_cell.angle_gamma   90.00
#
_symmetry.space_group_name_H-M   'P 1'
#
loop_
_entity.id
_entity.type
_entity.pdbx_description
1 polymer ?
#
loop_
_entity_poly.entity_id
_entity_poly.type
_entity_poly.pdbx_seq_one_letter_code
_entity_poly.pdbx_strand_id
1 'polypeptide(L)'
;MTVKEVFELRREGRVEEAYRAILPMYRVHHGKYTTLAMFWCAADMMNLLLSRVVSSDADSMSALHEAELIHKSLLRLCPNVYDEANACKSTVANLGEALRVARLRTSSN
;
A
#
# COMPACT_ATOMS: atom_id res chain seq x y z
N MET A 1 0.09 15.30 -13.77
CA MET A 1 0.67 15.26 -12.41
C MET A 1 2.08 14.69 -12.46
N THR A 2 2.99 15.19 -11.64
CA THR A 2 4.35 14.71 -11.54
C THR A 2 4.54 13.82 -10.33
N VAL A 3 5.63 13.03 -10.32
CA VAL A 3 5.98 12.21 -9.15
C VAL A 3 6.20 13.09 -7.92
N LYS A 4 6.78 14.27 -8.10
CA LYS A 4 6.96 15.23 -7.00
C LYS A 4 5.63 15.62 -6.36
N GLU A 5 4.61 15.89 -7.17
CA GLU A 5 3.27 16.22 -6.68
C GLU A 5 2.63 15.06 -5.93
N VAL A 6 2.89 13.82 -6.37
CA VAL A 6 2.42 12.62 -5.66
C VAL A 6 3.06 12.54 -4.28
N PHE A 7 4.37 12.79 -4.17
CA PHE A 7 5.04 12.81 -2.87
C PHE A 7 4.53 13.94 -1.96
N GLU A 8 4.14 15.06 -2.53
CA GLU A 8 3.52 16.16 -1.77
C GLU A 8 2.17 15.73 -1.21
N LEU A 9 1.32 15.08 -2.00
CA LEU A 9 0.05 14.54 -1.54
C LEU A 9 0.27 13.54 -0.40
N ARG A 10 1.26 12.68 -0.54
CA ARG A 10 1.61 11.70 0.48
C ARG A 10 2.02 12.39 1.79
N ARG A 11 2.84 13.44 1.70
CA ARG A 11 3.31 14.20 2.85
C ARG A 11 2.16 14.90 3.58
N GLU A 12 1.13 15.32 2.84
CA GLU A 12 -0.07 15.94 3.40
C GLU A 12 -1.03 14.93 4.02
N GLY A 13 -0.73 13.64 3.95
CA GLY A 13 -1.61 12.60 4.45
C GLY A 13 -2.79 12.27 3.54
N ARG A 14 -2.78 12.75 2.30
CA ARG A 14 -3.84 12.50 1.32
C ARG A 14 -3.57 11.17 0.62
N VAL A 15 -3.72 10.09 1.37
CA VAL A 15 -3.32 8.73 0.98
C VAL A 15 -4.04 8.23 -0.26
N GLU A 16 -5.36 8.31 -0.28
CA GLU A 16 -6.16 7.82 -1.42
C GLU A 16 -5.87 8.60 -2.69
N GLU A 17 -5.74 9.91 -2.58
CA GLU A 17 -5.45 10.76 -3.73
C GLU A 17 -4.07 10.46 -4.32
N ALA A 18 -3.06 10.30 -3.45
CA ALA A 18 -1.71 9.96 -3.89
C ALA A 18 -1.69 8.61 -4.59
N TYR A 19 -2.36 7.62 -4.02
CA TYR A 19 -2.44 6.27 -4.60
C TYR A 19 -3.13 6.27 -5.96
N ARG A 20 -4.27 6.96 -6.07
CA ARG A 20 -5.00 7.08 -7.34
C ARG A 20 -4.18 7.82 -8.40
N ALA A 21 -3.39 8.80 -7.99
CA ALA A 21 -2.57 9.57 -8.92
C ALA A 21 -1.41 8.74 -9.47
N ILE A 22 -0.74 7.95 -8.63
CA ILE A 22 0.44 7.19 -9.07
C ILE A 22 0.10 5.96 -9.92
N LEU A 23 -1.06 5.35 -9.73
CA LEU A 23 -1.44 4.14 -10.46
C LEU A 23 -1.31 4.27 -11.98
N PRO A 24 -1.95 5.25 -12.64
CA PRO A 24 -1.82 5.37 -14.09
C PRO A 24 -0.40 5.77 -14.52
N MET A 25 0.30 6.53 -13.71
CA MET A 25 1.68 6.93 -14.02
C MET A 25 2.61 5.72 -14.05
N TYR A 26 2.47 4.83 -13.06
CA TYR A 26 3.28 3.61 -12.97
C TYR A 26 2.99 2.64 -14.13
N ARG A 27 1.74 2.55 -14.58
CA ARG A 27 1.37 1.69 -15.72
C ARG A 27 2.08 2.08 -17.00
N VAL A 28 2.36 3.38 -17.16
CA VAL A 28 3.00 3.92 -18.37
C VAL A 28 4.52 3.91 -18.25
N HIS A 29 5.06 4.16 -17.07
CA HIS A 29 6.50 4.33 -16.88
C HIS A 29 6.97 3.73 -15.56
N HIS A 30 7.89 2.76 -15.64
CA HIS A 30 8.45 2.06 -14.49
C HIS A 30 9.84 2.60 -14.12
N GLY A 31 10.03 3.91 -14.12
CA GLY A 31 11.29 4.53 -13.72
C GLY A 31 11.55 4.42 -12.22
N LYS A 32 12.78 4.74 -11.82
CA LYS A 32 13.23 4.66 -10.43
C LYS A 32 12.30 5.38 -9.45
N TYR A 33 11.97 6.63 -9.75
CA TYR A 33 11.15 7.43 -8.84
C TYR A 33 9.67 7.11 -8.92
N THR A 34 9.18 6.71 -10.09
CA THR A 34 7.80 6.27 -10.26
C THR A 34 7.57 4.96 -9.49
N THR A 35 8.51 4.04 -9.56
CA THR A 35 8.44 2.77 -8.82
C THR A 35 8.50 3.01 -7.31
N LEU A 36 9.37 3.91 -6.88
CA LEU A 36 9.48 4.31 -5.47
C LEU A 36 8.17 4.91 -4.95
N ALA A 37 7.60 5.85 -5.71
CA ALA A 37 6.33 6.48 -5.36
C ALA A 37 5.19 5.45 -5.33
N MET A 38 5.14 4.54 -6.31
CA MET A 38 4.13 3.48 -6.37
C MET A 38 4.20 2.61 -5.11
N PHE A 39 5.40 2.18 -4.73
CA PHE A 39 5.58 1.35 -3.54
C PHE A 39 5.05 2.04 -2.27
N TRP A 40 5.51 3.27 -2.02
CA TRP A 40 5.14 3.96 -0.77
C TRP A 40 3.68 4.39 -0.73
N CYS A 41 3.10 4.79 -1.87
CA CYS A 41 1.68 5.10 -1.92
C CYS A 41 0.83 3.84 -1.71
N ALA A 42 1.23 2.71 -2.28
CA ALA A 42 0.54 1.45 -2.06
C ALA A 42 0.65 0.98 -0.61
N ALA A 43 1.82 1.15 0.01
CA ALA A 43 2.01 0.81 1.43
C ALA A 43 1.11 1.67 2.34
N ASP A 44 1.04 2.97 2.07
CA ASP A 44 0.16 3.88 2.82
C ASP A 44 -1.31 3.49 2.63
N MET A 45 -1.70 3.15 1.41
CA MET A 45 -3.08 2.75 1.11
C MET A 45 -3.44 1.44 1.81
N MET A 46 -2.54 0.46 1.80
CA MET A 46 -2.74 -0.80 2.51
C MET A 46 -2.94 -0.56 4.00
N ASN A 47 -2.11 0.30 4.60
CA ASN A 47 -2.20 0.63 6.02
C ASN A 47 -3.56 1.27 6.34
N LEU A 48 -4.03 2.18 5.48
CA LEU A 48 -5.33 2.81 5.63
C LEU A 48 -6.46 1.78 5.57
N LEU A 49 -6.42 0.87 4.59
CA LEU A 49 -7.42 -0.19 4.45
C LEU A 49 -7.44 -1.11 5.67
N LEU A 50 -6.28 -1.51 6.17
CA LEU A 50 -6.20 -2.37 7.35
C LEU A 50 -6.80 -1.69 8.59
N SER A 51 -6.69 -0.36 8.69
CA SER A 51 -7.29 0.39 9.80
C SER A 51 -8.83 0.34 9.77
N ARG A 52 -9.43 0.03 8.61
CA ARG A 52 -10.87 -0.09 8.43
C ARG A 52 -11.40 -1.50 8.73
N VAL A 53 -10.51 -2.47 8.94
CA VAL A 53 -10.90 -3.85 9.22
C VAL A 53 -11.10 -4.01 10.73
N VAL A 54 -12.33 -3.86 11.18
CA VAL A 54 -12.67 -3.90 12.62
C VAL A 54 -13.60 -5.05 13.01
N SER A 55 -14.22 -5.68 12.03
CA SER A 55 -15.17 -6.77 12.27
C SER A 55 -15.29 -7.65 11.03
N SER A 56 -16.30 -8.52 10.98
CA SER A 56 -16.57 -9.36 9.80
C SER A 56 -17.70 -8.80 8.93
N ASP A 57 -18.03 -7.51 9.05
CA ASP A 57 -19.04 -6.90 8.20
C ASP A 57 -18.54 -6.75 6.75
N ALA A 58 -19.45 -6.41 5.83
CA ALA A 58 -19.16 -6.33 4.42
C ALA A 58 -18.09 -5.29 4.09
N ASP A 59 -18.10 -4.14 4.77
CA ASP A 59 -17.12 -3.07 4.54
C ASP A 59 -15.73 -3.50 4.98
N SER A 60 -15.60 -4.14 6.14
CA SER A 60 -14.33 -4.69 6.63
C SER A 60 -13.81 -5.78 5.71
N MET A 61 -14.66 -6.67 5.22
CA MET A 61 -14.26 -7.74 4.31
C MET A 61 -13.79 -7.19 2.97
N SER A 62 -14.45 -6.14 2.46
CA SER A 62 -14.03 -5.46 1.24
C SER A 62 -12.65 -4.81 1.41
N ALA A 63 -12.44 -4.10 2.52
CA ALA A 63 -11.15 -3.49 2.83
C ALA A 63 -10.04 -4.54 2.97
N LEU A 64 -10.34 -5.66 3.62
CA LEU A 64 -9.40 -6.77 3.78
C LEU A 64 -9.00 -7.34 2.42
N HIS A 65 -9.96 -7.57 1.53
CA HIS A 65 -9.70 -8.09 0.19
C HIS A 65 -8.80 -7.14 -0.62
N GLU A 66 -9.10 -5.84 -0.60
CA GLU A 66 -8.24 -4.84 -1.26
C GLU A 66 -6.82 -4.83 -0.67
N ALA A 67 -6.72 -4.89 0.65
CA ALA A 67 -5.42 -4.93 1.33
C ALA A 67 -4.60 -6.15 0.90
N GLU A 68 -5.23 -7.31 0.75
CA GLU A 68 -4.57 -8.52 0.27
C GLU A 68 -4.01 -8.34 -1.15
N LEU A 69 -4.79 -7.72 -2.04
CA LEU A 69 -4.34 -7.45 -3.41
C LEU A 69 -3.17 -6.47 -3.43
N ILE A 70 -3.21 -5.43 -2.61
CA ILE A 70 -2.12 -4.47 -2.50
C ILE A 70 -0.87 -5.13 -1.94
N HIS A 71 -1.01 -6.02 -0.95
CA HIS A 71 0.12 -6.75 -0.39
C HIS A 71 0.86 -7.57 -1.47
N LYS A 72 0.11 -8.23 -2.35
CA LYS A 72 0.69 -8.96 -3.48
C LYS A 72 1.46 -8.03 -4.41
N SER A 73 0.92 -6.83 -4.66
CA SER A 73 1.61 -5.81 -5.45
C SER A 73 2.90 -5.34 -4.79
N LEU A 74 2.88 -5.12 -3.47
CA LEU A 74 4.06 -4.71 -2.71
C LEU A 74 5.16 -5.76 -2.77
N LEU A 75 4.81 -7.04 -2.69
CA LEU A 75 5.76 -8.14 -2.81
C LEU A 75 6.45 -8.14 -4.18
N ARG A 76 5.70 -7.82 -5.25
CA ARG A 76 6.27 -7.71 -6.60
C ARG A 76 7.13 -6.47 -6.79
N LEU A 77 6.73 -5.36 -6.18
CA LEU A 77 7.45 -4.08 -6.31
C LEU A 77 8.76 -4.06 -5.51
N CYS A 78 8.75 -4.68 -4.33
CA CYS A 78 9.85 -4.59 -3.37
C CYS A 78 11.25 -4.85 -3.97
N PRO A 79 11.46 -5.91 -4.77
CA PRO A 79 12.78 -6.15 -5.36
C PRO A 79 13.25 -5.10 -6.37
N ASN A 80 12.32 -4.30 -6.89
CA ASN A 80 12.59 -3.29 -7.91
C ASN A 80 12.71 -1.88 -7.36
N VAL A 81 12.53 -1.72 -6.05
CA VAL A 81 12.61 -0.41 -5.38
C VAL A 81 14.02 -0.25 -4.80
N TYR A 82 14.60 0.92 -5.00
CA TYR A 82 15.86 1.27 -4.34
C TYR A 82 15.64 1.32 -2.84
N ASP A 83 16.31 0.45 -2.09
CA ASP A 83 16.04 0.23 -0.67
C ASP A 83 17.35 0.17 0.12
N GLU A 84 18.00 1.32 0.26
CA GLU A 84 19.32 1.45 0.90
C GLU A 84 19.31 1.01 2.36
N ALA A 85 18.24 1.30 3.09
CA ALA A 85 18.12 1.02 4.52
C ALA A 85 17.22 -0.19 4.82
N ASN A 86 16.90 -1.00 3.83
CA ASN A 86 15.96 -2.12 3.94
C ASN A 86 14.57 -1.68 4.42
N ALA A 87 14.21 -0.41 4.20
CA ALA A 87 12.94 0.15 4.64
C ALA A 87 11.74 -0.51 3.94
N CYS A 88 11.88 -0.79 2.64
CA CYS A 88 10.81 -1.44 1.88
C CYS A 88 10.58 -2.88 2.37
N LYS A 89 11.63 -3.64 2.58
CA LYS A 89 11.53 -5.01 3.09
C LYS A 89 10.88 -5.05 4.46
N SER A 90 11.30 -4.16 5.36
CA SER A 90 10.72 -4.05 6.71
C SER A 90 9.25 -3.66 6.65
N THR A 91 8.89 -2.72 5.77
CA THR A 91 7.51 -2.28 5.59
C THR A 91 6.62 -3.41 5.09
N VAL A 92 7.06 -4.17 4.08
CA VAL A 92 6.31 -5.29 3.54
C VAL A 92 6.09 -6.36 4.62
N ALA A 93 7.12 -6.67 5.40
CA ALA A 93 7.01 -7.64 6.50
C ALA A 93 6.02 -7.19 7.57
N ASN A 94 6.08 -5.92 7.97
CA ASN A 94 5.19 -5.35 8.97
C ASN A 94 3.74 -5.31 8.49
N LEU A 95 3.51 -4.96 7.22
CA LEU A 95 2.17 -4.96 6.64
C LEU A 95 1.63 -6.37 6.48
N GLY A 96 2.49 -7.34 6.15
CA GLY A 96 2.11 -8.75 6.10
C GLY A 96 1.63 -9.26 7.45
N GLU A 97 2.30 -8.88 8.53
CA GLU A 97 1.89 -9.24 9.89
C GLU A 97 0.58 -8.54 10.27
N ALA A 98 0.42 -7.26 9.93
CA ALA A 98 -0.82 -6.54 10.17
C ALA A 98 -1.99 -7.17 9.41
N LEU A 99 -1.75 -7.63 8.18
CA LEU A 99 -2.74 -8.35 7.38
C LEU A 99 -3.16 -9.67 8.05
N ARG A 100 -2.19 -10.41 8.57
CA ARG A 100 -2.47 -11.65 9.30
C ARG A 100 -3.37 -11.40 10.50
N VAL A 101 -3.08 -10.35 11.27
CA VAL A 101 -3.89 -9.98 12.44
C VAL A 101 -5.30 -9.56 12.00
N ALA A 102 -5.41 -8.80 10.92
CA ALA A 102 -6.71 -8.39 10.40
C ALA A 102 -7.58 -9.59 9.97
N ARG A 103 -6.96 -10.59 9.34
CA ARG A 103 -7.67 -11.84 8.98
C ARG A 103 -8.20 -12.56 10.20
N LEU A 104 -7.43 -12.58 11.29
CA LEU A 104 -7.88 -13.20 12.55
C LEU A 104 -9.09 -12.49 13.14
N ARG A 105 -9.14 -11.15 13.02
CA ARG A 105 -10.30 -10.38 13.50
C ARG A 105 -11.57 -10.73 12.74
N THR A 106 -11.47 -11.03 11.46
CA THR A 106 -12.64 -11.36 10.63
C THR A 106 -13.06 -12.82 10.75
N SER A 107 -12.17 -13.71 11.18
CA SER A 107 -12.44 -15.13 11.28
C SER A 107 -12.84 -15.57 12.69
N SER A 108 -12.75 -14.70 13.68
CA SER A 108 -13.03 -15.02 15.08
C SER A 108 -14.52 -14.87 15.50
N ASN A 109 -15.42 -14.76 14.53
CA ASN A 109 -16.86 -14.66 14.80
C ASN A 109 -17.56 -16.01 14.76
#